data_213ea43986c32dd45f9e1afe9679f49d
#
_entry.id   213ea43986c32dd45f9e1afe9679f49d
#
_cell.length_a   1.000
_cell.length_b   1.000
_cell.length_c   1.000
_cell.angle_alpha   90.00
_cell.angle_beta   90.00
_cell.angle_gamma   90.00
#
_symmetry.space_group_name_H-M   'P 1'
#
loop_
_entity.id
_entity.type
_entity.pdbx_description
1 polymer ?
#
loop_
_entity_poly.entity_id
_entity_poly.type
_entity_poly.pdbx_seq_one_letter_code
_entity_poly.pdbx_strand_id
1 'polypeptide(L)'
;MPLPKIAALTLNVSDPAGLASFYCDILGMRRIGKTPTLAVGYGGEDAQLELAASADSAPYRAIPNDRYWKIAITLPDLDCAYRQLRAKGIEVTAPNQFRDIAYMSHLADPEGHTIELIQHTFGGNTLTCKGDDALPLGGGARIGLITLRTDDLDADFRTCRDQLGMRYLSRQDVPDFDFCLYFFAFTEETPPVPDVDAVENREWLWQRPYTVLEFQHRKQGDIAHRPSGQKGAATVMVENADGGQTVLR
;
A
#
# COMPACT_ATOMS: atom_id res chain seq x y z
N MET A 1 18.12 19.16 3.48
CA MET A 1 16.66 19.37 3.56
C MET A 1 16.02 17.99 3.69
N PRO A 2 14.89 17.84 4.38
CA PRO A 2 14.22 16.55 4.39
C PRO A 2 13.81 16.16 2.96
N LEU A 3 13.77 14.87 2.66
CA LEU A 3 13.24 14.39 1.39
C LEU A 3 11.73 14.62 1.34
N PRO A 4 11.14 14.79 0.15
CA PRO A 4 9.70 14.62 -0.02
C PRO A 4 9.29 13.22 0.45
N LYS A 5 8.00 13.01 0.75
CA LYS A 5 7.47 11.71 1.14
C LYS A 5 6.04 11.51 0.66
N ILE A 6 5.62 10.27 0.49
CA ILE A 6 4.21 9.94 0.38
C ILE A 6 3.62 10.08 1.78
N ALA A 7 2.82 11.12 1.98
CA ALA A 7 2.31 11.49 3.31
C ALA A 7 0.99 10.81 3.63
N ALA A 8 0.10 10.68 2.64
CA ALA A 8 -1.20 10.09 2.86
C ALA A 8 -1.79 9.45 1.59
N LEU A 9 -2.68 8.49 1.83
CA LEU A 9 -3.67 8.02 0.87
C LEU A 9 -5.05 8.43 1.38
N THR A 10 -5.78 9.23 0.62
CA THR A 10 -7.17 9.57 0.93
C THR A 10 -8.12 8.63 0.20
N LEU A 11 -9.00 7.97 0.94
CA LEU A 11 -10.11 7.15 0.42
C LEU A 11 -11.44 7.80 0.73
N ASN A 12 -12.34 7.82 -0.26
CA ASN A 12 -13.70 8.29 -0.08
C ASN A 12 -14.60 7.10 0.32
N VAL A 13 -15.16 7.15 1.53
CA VAL A 13 -15.78 6.00 2.20
C VAL A 13 -17.16 6.34 2.74
N SER A 14 -17.99 5.34 3.03
CA SER A 14 -19.35 5.53 3.56
C SER A 14 -19.34 5.88 5.03
N ASP A 15 -18.55 5.16 5.82
CA ASP A 15 -18.45 5.30 7.28
C ASP A 15 -16.98 5.45 7.72
N PRO A 16 -16.45 6.69 7.68
CA PRO A 16 -15.09 6.93 8.12
C PRO A 16 -14.80 6.49 9.56
N ALA A 17 -15.79 6.60 10.45
CA ALA A 17 -15.60 6.28 11.87
C ALA A 17 -15.54 4.77 12.11
N GLY A 18 -16.46 4.02 11.52
CA GLY A 18 -16.45 2.55 11.58
C GLY A 18 -15.22 1.96 10.92
N LEU A 19 -14.85 2.51 9.76
CA LEU A 19 -13.67 2.05 9.04
C LEU A 19 -12.37 2.35 9.81
N ALA A 20 -12.25 3.54 10.42
CA ALA A 20 -11.11 3.84 11.30
C ALA A 20 -11.03 2.91 12.51
N SER A 21 -12.18 2.51 13.07
CA SER A 21 -12.19 1.53 14.16
C SER A 21 -11.67 0.17 13.70
N PHE A 22 -12.05 -0.28 12.49
CA PHE A 22 -11.47 -1.49 11.91
C PHE A 22 -9.95 -1.41 11.78
N TYR A 23 -9.43 -0.34 11.19
CA TYR A 23 -7.98 -0.16 11.03
C TYR A 23 -7.25 -0.09 12.38
N CYS A 24 -7.85 0.53 13.40
CA CYS A 24 -7.25 0.62 14.73
C CYS A 24 -7.36 -0.70 15.52
N ASP A 25 -8.55 -1.28 15.61
CA ASP A 25 -8.82 -2.40 16.53
C ASP A 25 -8.37 -3.75 15.94
N ILE A 26 -8.41 -3.88 14.63
CA ILE A 26 -8.06 -5.11 13.92
C ILE A 26 -6.61 -5.07 13.43
N LEU A 27 -6.21 -3.99 12.75
CA LEU A 27 -4.89 -3.91 12.10
C LEU A 27 -3.85 -3.15 12.94
N GLY A 28 -4.24 -2.60 14.11
CA GLY A 28 -3.32 -1.99 15.06
C GLY A 28 -2.81 -0.59 14.67
N MET A 29 -3.49 0.09 13.75
CA MET A 29 -3.21 1.48 13.45
C MET A 29 -3.65 2.39 14.60
N ARG A 30 -3.20 3.62 14.59
CA ARG A 30 -3.58 4.67 15.55
C ARG A 30 -4.26 5.81 14.82
N ARG A 31 -5.20 6.49 15.49
CA ARG A 31 -5.74 7.75 14.97
C ARG A 31 -4.66 8.82 15.01
N ILE A 32 -4.49 9.53 13.90
CA ILE A 32 -3.44 10.53 13.69
C ILE A 32 -4.10 11.89 13.42
N GLY A 33 -3.55 12.95 14.04
CA GLY A 33 -3.94 14.33 13.76
C GLY A 33 -5.25 14.79 14.39
N LYS A 34 -5.61 16.06 14.11
CA LYS A 34 -6.82 16.78 14.57
C LYS A 34 -7.55 17.42 13.39
N THR A 35 -7.57 16.79 12.25
CA THR A 35 -8.15 17.36 11.03
C THR A 35 -9.64 17.01 10.92
N PRO A 36 -10.42 17.72 10.08
CA PRO A 36 -11.79 17.31 9.77
C PRO A 36 -11.85 15.96 9.06
N THR A 37 -10.77 15.51 8.45
CA THR A 37 -10.63 14.16 7.85
C THR A 37 -10.05 13.21 8.88
N LEU A 38 -10.67 12.06 9.04
CA LEU A 38 -10.23 11.05 9.99
C LEU A 38 -9.01 10.30 9.41
N ALA A 39 -7.86 10.45 10.05
CA ALA A 39 -6.64 9.79 9.63
C ALA A 39 -6.23 8.67 10.59
N VAL A 40 -5.73 7.57 10.02
CA VAL A 40 -5.17 6.42 10.75
C VAL A 40 -3.84 5.98 10.12
N GLY A 41 -2.97 5.36 10.90
CA GLY A 41 -1.68 4.86 10.44
C GLY A 41 -0.83 4.30 11.56
N TYR A 42 0.36 3.82 11.25
CA TYR A 42 1.28 3.27 12.25
C TYR A 42 2.12 4.35 12.93
N GLY A 43 2.20 5.55 12.32
CA GLY A 43 2.88 6.72 12.90
C GLY A 43 4.40 6.68 12.77
N GLY A 44 4.90 5.95 11.77
CA GLY A 44 6.30 5.93 11.34
C GLY A 44 6.58 6.93 10.21
N GLU A 45 7.49 6.58 9.33
CA GLU A 45 7.80 7.31 8.09
C GLU A 45 6.84 6.93 6.94
N ASP A 46 6.02 5.92 7.16
CA ASP A 46 5.01 5.44 6.23
C ASP A 46 3.81 6.42 6.14
N ALA A 47 3.09 6.33 5.03
CA ALA A 47 1.90 7.14 4.77
C ALA A 47 0.81 6.87 5.81
N GLN A 48 -0.04 7.86 6.04
CA GLN A 48 -1.30 7.67 6.74
C GLN A 48 -2.44 7.40 5.77
N LEU A 49 -3.50 6.77 6.27
CA LEU A 49 -4.75 6.57 5.54
C LEU A 49 -5.76 7.61 6.01
N GLU A 50 -6.19 8.48 5.11
CA GLU A 50 -7.22 9.48 5.34
C GLU A 50 -8.57 8.98 4.84
N LEU A 51 -9.57 8.98 5.71
CA LEU A 51 -10.92 8.51 5.44
C LEU A 51 -11.85 9.71 5.31
N ALA A 52 -12.21 10.05 4.08
CA ALA A 52 -13.11 11.15 3.78
C ALA A 52 -14.53 10.62 3.54
N ALA A 53 -15.53 11.27 4.14
CA ALA A 53 -16.91 10.89 3.90
C ALA A 53 -17.30 11.16 2.44
N SER A 54 -17.81 10.14 1.75
CA SER A 54 -18.36 10.28 0.41
C SER A 54 -19.85 10.66 0.47
N ALA A 55 -20.27 11.55 -0.42
CA ALA A 55 -21.68 11.85 -0.63
C ALA A 55 -22.40 10.75 -1.45
N ASP A 56 -21.67 9.83 -2.04
CA ASP A 56 -22.23 8.72 -2.81
C ASP A 56 -22.91 7.70 -1.89
N SER A 57 -24.20 7.46 -2.07
CA SER A 57 -24.98 6.49 -1.28
C SER A 57 -24.79 5.04 -1.73
N ALA A 58 -24.28 4.80 -2.95
CA ALA A 58 -24.08 3.45 -3.46
C ALA A 58 -22.97 2.74 -2.68
N PRO A 59 -23.09 1.42 -2.38
CA PRO A 59 -22.00 0.67 -1.80
C PRO A 59 -20.79 0.65 -2.74
N TYR A 60 -19.58 0.76 -2.16
CA TYR A 60 -18.37 0.60 -2.96
C TYR A 60 -18.29 -0.83 -3.50
N ARG A 61 -17.88 -0.94 -4.73
CA ARG A 61 -17.48 -2.20 -5.36
C ARG A 61 -16.20 -1.96 -6.14
N ALA A 62 -15.14 -2.65 -5.74
CA ALA A 62 -13.90 -2.67 -6.49
C ALA A 62 -14.15 -3.29 -7.87
N ILE A 63 -13.68 -2.64 -8.91
CA ILE A 63 -13.70 -3.17 -10.27
C ILE A 63 -12.26 -3.41 -10.75
N PRO A 64 -12.04 -4.41 -11.63
CA PRO A 64 -10.67 -4.80 -12.04
C PRO A 64 -9.85 -3.70 -12.70
N ASN A 65 -10.49 -2.68 -13.24
CA ASN A 65 -9.85 -1.55 -13.91
C ASN A 65 -9.91 -0.22 -13.14
N ASP A 66 -10.33 -0.20 -11.85
CA ASP A 66 -10.18 1.00 -11.01
C ASP A 66 -8.71 1.42 -10.93
N ARG A 67 -8.44 2.74 -11.02
CA ARG A 67 -7.09 3.30 -10.84
C ARG A 67 -6.48 2.88 -9.49
N TYR A 68 -7.22 3.07 -8.40
CA TYR A 68 -6.82 2.56 -7.09
C TYR A 68 -7.10 1.06 -6.99
N TRP A 69 -6.10 0.30 -6.55
CA TRP A 69 -6.27 -1.13 -6.33
C TRP A 69 -6.26 -1.51 -4.86
N LYS A 70 -5.16 -1.22 -4.15
CA LYS A 70 -4.95 -1.72 -2.78
C LYS A 70 -3.91 -0.90 -2.02
N ILE A 71 -3.88 -1.08 -0.72
CA ILE A 71 -2.68 -0.85 0.09
C ILE A 71 -2.04 -2.20 0.42
N ALA A 72 -0.71 -2.20 0.62
CA ALA A 72 -0.06 -3.33 1.25
C ALA A 72 0.53 -2.92 2.61
N ILE A 73 0.24 -3.75 3.61
CA ILE A 73 0.84 -3.66 4.93
C ILE A 73 2.02 -4.63 4.96
N THR A 74 3.23 -4.08 5.08
CA THR A 74 4.43 -4.90 5.24
C THR A 74 4.71 -5.14 6.71
N LEU A 75 5.15 -6.36 7.06
CA LEU A 75 5.32 -6.81 8.43
C LEU A 75 6.36 -7.94 8.55
N PRO A 76 6.96 -8.13 9.75
CA PRO A 76 8.03 -9.10 9.93
C PRO A 76 7.59 -10.58 9.87
N ASP A 77 6.38 -10.92 10.37
CA ASP A 77 5.90 -12.29 10.57
C ASP A 77 4.42 -12.42 10.17
N LEU A 78 4.21 -12.84 8.92
CA LEU A 78 2.86 -12.95 8.35
C LEU A 78 2.05 -14.10 8.99
N ASP A 79 2.71 -15.18 9.40
CA ASP A 79 2.00 -16.30 10.02
C ASP A 79 1.46 -15.92 11.41
N CYS A 80 2.18 -15.07 12.16
CA CYS A 80 1.68 -14.48 13.40
C CYS A 80 0.45 -13.60 13.13
N ALA A 81 0.55 -12.68 12.18
CA ALA A 81 -0.58 -11.81 11.79
C ALA A 81 -1.80 -12.61 11.32
N TYR A 82 -1.59 -13.63 10.49
CA TYR A 82 -2.65 -14.50 9.99
C TYR A 82 -3.42 -15.18 11.13
N ARG A 83 -2.69 -15.80 12.07
CA ARG A 83 -3.33 -16.45 13.25
C ARG A 83 -4.17 -15.46 14.06
N GLN A 84 -3.66 -14.25 14.29
CA GLN A 84 -4.39 -13.21 15.04
C GLN A 84 -5.65 -12.75 14.32
N LEU A 85 -5.59 -12.51 13.01
CA LEU A 85 -6.75 -12.12 12.20
C LEU A 85 -7.80 -13.22 12.18
N ARG A 86 -7.40 -14.49 11.98
CA ARG A 86 -8.30 -15.62 12.03
C ARG A 86 -8.96 -15.80 13.40
N ALA A 87 -8.21 -15.60 14.48
CA ALA A 87 -8.74 -15.65 15.85
C ALA A 87 -9.79 -14.55 16.14
N LYS A 88 -9.68 -13.40 15.45
CA LYS A 88 -10.67 -12.31 15.50
C LYS A 88 -11.85 -12.53 14.53
N GLY A 89 -11.90 -13.64 13.81
CA GLY A 89 -12.97 -13.94 12.84
C GLY A 89 -12.85 -13.17 11.51
N ILE A 90 -11.70 -12.57 11.23
CA ILE A 90 -11.48 -11.86 9.96
C ILE A 90 -11.26 -12.87 8.83
N GLU A 91 -11.95 -12.66 7.72
CA GLU A 91 -11.69 -13.40 6.48
C GLU A 91 -10.38 -12.90 5.87
N VAL A 92 -9.40 -13.79 5.81
CA VAL A 92 -8.07 -13.53 5.28
C VAL A 92 -7.58 -14.79 4.57
N THR A 93 -6.98 -14.65 3.39
CA THR A 93 -6.44 -15.78 2.64
C THR A 93 -5.26 -16.41 3.39
N ALA A 94 -5.08 -17.72 3.27
CA ALA A 94 -3.91 -18.35 3.86
C ALA A 94 -2.62 -17.78 3.25
N PRO A 95 -1.60 -17.49 4.07
CA PRO A 95 -0.31 -17.04 3.58
C PRO A 95 0.28 -18.01 2.55
N ASN A 96 0.81 -17.46 1.48
CA ASN A 96 1.49 -18.27 0.46
C ASN A 96 2.63 -17.47 -0.20
N GLN A 97 3.64 -18.19 -0.68
CA GLN A 97 4.68 -17.60 -1.51
C GLN A 97 4.13 -17.41 -2.92
N PHE A 98 3.94 -16.18 -3.33
CA PHE A 98 3.56 -15.85 -4.70
C PHE A 98 4.81 -15.69 -5.55
N ARG A 99 5.17 -16.76 -6.27
CA ARG A 99 6.37 -16.81 -7.10
C ARG A 99 7.64 -16.39 -6.32
N ASP A 100 8.51 -15.67 -7.00
CA ASP A 100 9.68 -14.98 -6.45
C ASP A 100 9.38 -13.54 -6.04
N ILE A 101 8.10 -13.19 -5.82
CA ILE A 101 7.63 -11.83 -5.52
C ILE A 101 7.54 -11.59 -4.02
N ALA A 102 6.64 -12.30 -3.33
CA ALA A 102 6.44 -12.09 -1.90
C ALA A 102 5.74 -13.28 -1.22
N TYR A 103 5.97 -13.45 0.07
CA TYR A 103 5.11 -14.25 0.94
C TYR A 103 3.99 -13.35 1.44
N MET A 104 2.75 -13.62 1.00
CA MET A 104 1.66 -12.68 1.10
C MET A 104 0.32 -13.32 1.42
N SER A 105 -0.62 -12.48 1.83
CA SER A 105 -2.01 -12.80 2.13
C SER A 105 -2.89 -11.60 1.80
N HIS A 106 -4.20 -11.81 1.62
CA HIS A 106 -5.16 -10.75 1.29
C HIS A 106 -6.37 -10.78 2.20
N LEU A 107 -6.89 -9.60 2.52
CA LEU A 107 -8.19 -9.39 3.14
C LEU A 107 -8.86 -8.18 2.51
N ALA A 108 -10.13 -7.97 2.86
CA ALA A 108 -10.84 -6.74 2.55
C ALA A 108 -11.21 -6.01 3.83
N ASP A 109 -11.27 -4.69 3.78
CA ASP A 109 -11.86 -3.90 4.85
C ASP A 109 -13.41 -4.00 4.80
N PRO A 110 -14.14 -3.51 5.81
CA PRO A 110 -15.60 -3.58 5.86
C PRO A 110 -16.33 -2.91 4.68
N GLU A 111 -15.67 -2.00 3.97
CA GLU A 111 -16.22 -1.36 2.78
C GLU A 111 -15.82 -2.05 1.47
N GLY A 112 -14.90 -3.04 1.52
CA GLY A 112 -14.50 -3.83 0.36
C GLY A 112 -13.20 -3.37 -0.31
N HIS A 113 -12.41 -2.46 0.31
CA HIS A 113 -11.09 -2.13 -0.20
C HIS A 113 -10.13 -3.28 0.08
N THR A 114 -9.34 -3.64 -0.92
CA THR A 114 -8.35 -4.70 -0.81
C THR A 114 -7.16 -4.26 0.04
N ILE A 115 -6.79 -5.11 0.98
CA ILE A 115 -5.57 -4.98 1.79
C ILE A 115 -4.73 -6.22 1.54
N GLU A 116 -3.48 -6.01 1.18
CA GLU A 116 -2.47 -7.06 1.06
C GLU A 116 -1.59 -7.04 2.31
N LEU A 117 -1.23 -8.19 2.81
CA LEU A 117 -0.23 -8.35 3.86
C LEU A 117 1.01 -8.98 3.23
N ILE A 118 2.17 -8.34 3.37
CA ILE A 118 3.44 -8.82 2.80
C ILE A 118 4.44 -9.02 3.93
N GLN A 119 5.01 -10.22 4.00
CA GLN A 119 6.13 -10.49 4.89
C GLN A 119 7.41 -9.81 4.38
N HIS A 120 8.26 -9.37 5.30
CA HIS A 120 9.54 -8.75 4.97
C HIS A 120 10.49 -9.69 4.21
N THR A 121 10.29 -11.02 4.33
CA THR A 121 11.11 -12.06 3.70
C THR A 121 10.23 -13.07 2.99
N PHE A 122 10.79 -13.81 2.05
CA PHE A 122 10.08 -14.89 1.38
C PHE A 122 9.72 -16.01 2.36
N GLY A 123 8.70 -16.79 1.98
CA GLY A 123 8.29 -17.96 2.75
C GLY A 123 9.45 -18.95 2.91
N GLY A 124 9.72 -19.33 4.16
CA GLY A 124 10.84 -20.21 4.50
C GLY A 124 12.16 -19.51 4.77
N ASN A 125 12.32 -18.22 4.42
CA ASN A 125 13.50 -17.45 4.79
C ASN A 125 13.46 -17.02 6.25
N THR A 126 14.62 -16.68 6.81
CA THR A 126 14.72 -16.17 8.19
C THR A 126 13.94 -14.88 8.34
N LEU A 127 13.05 -14.82 9.33
CA LEU A 127 12.29 -13.62 9.66
C LEU A 127 13.21 -12.48 10.08
N THR A 128 12.89 -11.24 9.68
CA THR A 128 13.59 -10.04 10.17
C THR A 128 13.37 -9.83 11.67
N CYS A 129 12.19 -10.21 12.15
CA CYS A 129 11.81 -10.25 13.56
C CYS A 129 10.68 -11.26 13.73
N LYS A 130 10.73 -12.06 14.79
CA LYS A 130 9.63 -12.94 15.15
C LYS A 130 8.47 -12.11 15.69
N GLY A 131 7.25 -12.41 15.23
CA GLY A 131 6.04 -11.74 15.71
C GLY A 131 5.78 -11.98 17.19
N ASP A 132 5.30 -10.94 17.87
CA ASP A 132 4.85 -10.97 19.26
C ASP A 132 3.32 -11.06 19.28
N ASP A 133 2.78 -12.15 19.83
CA ASP A 133 1.34 -12.36 19.92
C ASP A 133 0.62 -11.31 20.78
N ALA A 134 1.35 -10.54 21.61
CA ALA A 134 0.79 -9.42 22.38
C ALA A 134 0.62 -8.13 21.57
N LEU A 135 1.26 -8.03 20.40
CA LEU A 135 1.20 -6.86 19.54
C LEU A 135 0.28 -7.10 18.33
N PRO A 136 -0.50 -6.10 17.89
CA PRO A 136 -1.31 -6.24 16.69
C PRO A 136 -0.46 -6.63 15.47
N LEU A 137 -0.95 -7.59 14.69
CA LEU A 137 -0.26 -8.18 13.53
C LEU A 137 1.16 -8.69 13.85
N GLY A 138 1.44 -9.05 15.11
CA GLY A 138 2.76 -9.47 15.55
C GLY A 138 3.75 -8.33 15.75
N GLY A 139 3.35 -7.07 15.54
CA GLY A 139 4.18 -5.88 15.65
C GLY A 139 4.98 -5.56 14.37
N GLY A 140 5.50 -4.34 14.28
CA GLY A 140 6.34 -3.88 13.17
C GLY A 140 5.62 -3.63 11.85
N ALA A 141 4.29 -3.67 11.84
CA ALA A 141 3.48 -3.40 10.64
C ALA A 141 3.57 -1.92 10.21
N ARG A 142 3.50 -1.68 8.89
CA ARG A 142 3.48 -0.34 8.28
C ARG A 142 2.73 -0.36 6.94
N ILE A 143 2.25 0.79 6.48
CA ILE A 143 1.72 0.93 5.12
C ILE A 143 2.92 0.96 4.17
N GLY A 144 3.35 -0.22 3.72
CA GLY A 144 4.54 -0.38 2.87
C GLY A 144 4.31 0.02 1.42
N LEU A 145 3.10 -0.25 0.87
CA LEU A 145 2.78 0.07 -0.51
C LEU A 145 1.41 0.75 -0.65
N ILE A 146 1.32 1.64 -1.64
CA ILE A 146 0.07 2.07 -2.25
C ILE A 146 0.13 1.65 -3.71
N THR A 147 -0.87 0.88 -4.18
CA THR A 147 -0.90 0.38 -5.55
C THR A 147 -1.95 1.08 -6.38
N LEU A 148 -1.49 1.69 -7.47
CA LEU A 148 -2.32 2.25 -8.52
C LEU A 148 -2.18 1.40 -9.78
N ARG A 149 -3.26 1.28 -10.56
CA ARG A 149 -3.21 0.69 -11.90
C ARG A 149 -2.96 1.77 -12.94
N THR A 150 -2.29 1.40 -14.02
CA THR A 150 -2.00 2.33 -15.12
C THR A 150 -2.11 1.65 -16.48
N ASP A 151 -2.55 2.41 -17.47
CA ASP A 151 -2.51 2.13 -18.90
C ASP A 151 -1.57 3.10 -19.65
N ASP A 152 -1.11 4.18 -18.99
CA ASP A 152 -0.08 5.12 -19.51
C ASP A 152 1.13 5.16 -18.59
N LEU A 153 1.95 4.12 -18.69
CA LEU A 153 3.17 3.98 -17.89
C LEU A 153 4.16 5.13 -18.10
N ASP A 154 4.26 5.65 -19.34
CA ASP A 154 5.17 6.75 -19.65
C ASP A 154 4.78 8.05 -18.95
N ALA A 155 3.47 8.32 -18.83
CA ALA A 155 2.98 9.47 -18.08
C ALA A 155 3.29 9.32 -16.57
N ASP A 156 3.08 8.13 -16.00
CA ASP A 156 3.39 7.88 -14.59
C ASP A 156 4.90 7.95 -14.31
N PHE A 157 5.76 7.45 -15.22
CA PHE A 157 7.21 7.60 -15.09
C PHE A 157 7.63 9.06 -15.13
N ARG A 158 7.12 9.86 -16.09
CA ARG A 158 7.39 11.31 -16.14
C ARG A 158 6.97 12.00 -14.86
N THR A 159 5.80 11.67 -14.35
CA THR A 159 5.30 12.26 -13.11
C THR A 159 6.17 11.89 -11.91
N CYS A 160 6.40 10.61 -11.69
CA CYS A 160 7.13 10.17 -10.51
C CYS A 160 8.61 10.55 -10.55
N ARG A 161 9.30 10.24 -11.66
CA ARG A 161 10.73 10.42 -11.74
C ARG A 161 11.12 11.86 -12.11
N ASP A 162 10.50 12.42 -13.17
CA ASP A 162 10.99 13.66 -13.77
C ASP A 162 10.38 14.90 -13.11
N GLN A 163 9.14 14.83 -12.61
CA GLN A 163 8.47 15.95 -11.94
C GLN A 163 8.62 15.92 -10.42
N LEU A 164 8.47 14.75 -9.80
CA LEU A 164 8.50 14.60 -8.34
C LEU A 164 9.87 14.19 -7.79
N GLY A 165 10.78 13.70 -8.64
CA GLY A 165 12.11 13.26 -8.21
C GLY A 165 12.11 11.94 -7.42
N MET A 166 11.10 11.10 -7.59
CA MET A 166 11.08 9.77 -7.00
C MET A 166 12.11 8.86 -7.68
N ARG A 167 12.70 7.98 -6.90
CA ARG A 167 13.60 6.94 -7.42
C ARG A 167 12.78 5.74 -7.88
N TYR A 168 13.10 5.24 -9.08
CA TYR A 168 12.63 3.95 -9.58
C TYR A 168 13.47 2.84 -8.95
N LEU A 169 12.83 1.91 -8.22
CA LEU A 169 13.50 0.96 -7.34
C LEU A 169 13.49 -0.47 -7.87
N SER A 170 12.40 -0.90 -8.47
CA SER A 170 12.25 -2.29 -8.91
C SER A 170 11.17 -2.43 -9.99
N ARG A 171 11.31 -3.50 -10.78
CA ARG A 171 10.28 -4.01 -11.70
C ARG A 171 10.02 -5.48 -11.43
N GLN A 172 8.76 -5.89 -11.54
CA GLN A 172 8.39 -7.29 -11.34
C GLN A 172 7.40 -7.69 -12.42
N ASP A 173 7.85 -8.52 -13.36
CA ASP A 173 6.99 -9.02 -14.44
C ASP A 173 6.16 -10.22 -13.95
N VAL A 174 4.86 -10.20 -14.23
CA VAL A 174 3.91 -11.25 -13.85
C VAL A 174 3.17 -11.74 -15.10
N PRO A 175 3.87 -12.42 -16.00
CA PRO A 175 3.37 -12.72 -17.35
C PRO A 175 2.11 -13.58 -17.36
N ASP A 176 1.93 -14.51 -16.41
CA ASP A 176 0.74 -15.36 -16.34
C ASP A 176 -0.54 -14.58 -16.00
N PHE A 177 -0.40 -13.36 -15.47
CA PHE A 177 -1.50 -12.47 -15.16
C PHE A 177 -1.54 -11.23 -16.04
N ASP A 178 -0.68 -11.16 -17.06
CA ASP A 178 -0.62 -10.12 -18.07
C ASP A 178 -0.43 -8.70 -17.51
N PHE A 179 0.40 -8.57 -16.46
CA PHE A 179 0.78 -7.27 -15.90
C PHE A 179 2.25 -7.23 -15.48
N CYS A 180 2.75 -6.02 -15.29
CA CYS A 180 4.05 -5.74 -14.71
C CYS A 180 3.91 -4.70 -13.59
N LEU A 181 4.69 -4.83 -12.53
CA LEU A 181 4.72 -3.93 -11.37
C LEU A 181 5.96 -3.05 -11.41
N TYR A 182 5.78 -1.77 -11.09
CA TYR A 182 6.84 -0.75 -11.10
C TYR A 182 6.81 0.01 -9.78
N PHE A 183 7.96 0.14 -9.11
CA PHE A 183 8.05 0.63 -7.73
C PHE A 183 8.86 1.91 -7.64
N PHE A 184 8.28 2.94 -7.01
CA PHE A 184 8.87 4.26 -6.84
C PHE A 184 8.81 4.72 -5.39
N ALA A 185 9.86 5.41 -4.92
CA ALA A 185 9.82 6.07 -3.61
C ALA A 185 10.69 7.33 -3.58
N PHE A 186 10.42 8.18 -2.59
CA PHE A 186 11.33 9.26 -2.21
C PHE A 186 12.40 8.69 -1.29
N THR A 187 13.57 8.44 -1.80
CA THR A 187 14.67 7.86 -1.03
C THR A 187 16.02 8.11 -1.70
N GLU A 188 17.07 8.19 -0.90
CA GLU A 188 18.45 8.14 -1.38
C GLU A 188 19.03 6.73 -1.34
N GLU A 189 18.34 5.78 -0.70
CA GLU A 189 18.76 4.40 -0.65
C GLU A 189 18.78 3.76 -2.04
N THR A 190 19.70 2.85 -2.26
CA THR A 190 19.81 2.06 -3.49
C THR A 190 19.47 0.61 -3.20
N PRO A 191 18.71 -0.07 -4.09
CA PRO A 191 18.52 -1.50 -3.98
C PRO A 191 19.86 -2.25 -3.93
N PRO A 192 19.90 -3.44 -3.30
CA PRO A 192 21.12 -4.26 -3.18
C PRO A 192 21.78 -4.58 -4.53
N VAL A 193 20.98 -4.77 -5.57
CA VAL A 193 21.46 -5.06 -6.93
C VAL A 193 20.99 -3.92 -7.85
N PRO A 194 21.87 -3.39 -8.72
CA PRO A 194 21.53 -2.31 -9.66
C PRO A 194 20.46 -2.68 -10.70
N ASP A 195 20.34 -3.97 -11.03
CA ASP A 195 19.30 -4.45 -11.93
C ASP A 195 17.93 -4.35 -11.26
N VAL A 196 17.04 -3.57 -11.84
CA VAL A 196 15.68 -3.35 -11.31
C VAL A 196 14.82 -4.63 -11.32
N ASP A 197 15.18 -5.62 -12.13
CA ASP A 197 14.50 -6.91 -12.23
C ASP A 197 15.02 -7.95 -11.24
N ALA A 198 16.11 -7.64 -10.52
CA ALA A 198 16.74 -8.57 -9.60
C ALA A 198 15.80 -8.99 -8.46
N VAL A 199 15.69 -10.30 -8.24
CA VAL A 199 14.86 -10.90 -7.19
C VAL A 199 15.33 -10.47 -5.80
N GLU A 200 16.62 -10.28 -5.62
CA GLU A 200 17.28 -9.84 -4.39
C GLU A 200 16.79 -8.48 -3.89
N ASN A 201 16.28 -7.64 -4.82
CA ASN A 201 15.73 -6.33 -4.46
C ASN A 201 14.36 -6.42 -3.80
N ARG A 202 13.66 -7.55 -3.91
CA ARG A 202 12.25 -7.69 -3.48
C ARG A 202 12.12 -7.71 -1.97
N GLU A 203 12.82 -8.60 -1.26
CA GLU A 203 12.82 -8.60 0.21
C GLU A 203 13.31 -7.28 0.79
N TRP A 204 14.33 -6.67 0.16
CA TRP A 204 14.78 -5.34 0.55
C TRP A 204 13.64 -4.32 0.43
N LEU A 205 12.87 -4.35 -0.64
CA LEU A 205 11.76 -3.42 -0.89
C LEU A 205 10.67 -3.54 0.20
N TRP A 206 10.33 -4.76 0.61
CA TRP A 206 9.32 -5.01 1.64
C TRP A 206 9.72 -4.56 3.05
N GLN A 207 10.98 -4.26 3.27
CA GLN A 207 11.53 -3.83 4.55
C GLN A 207 11.68 -2.31 4.68
N ARG A 208 11.30 -1.55 3.67
CA ARG A 208 11.49 -0.08 3.73
C ARG A 208 10.63 0.56 4.81
N PRO A 209 11.16 1.55 5.55
CA PRO A 209 10.40 2.22 6.62
C PRO A 209 9.36 3.21 6.07
N TYR A 210 9.47 3.60 4.82
CA TYR A 210 8.61 4.55 4.12
C TYR A 210 7.69 3.83 3.12
N THR A 211 6.60 4.49 2.74
CA THR A 211 5.67 3.96 1.73
C THR A 211 6.26 4.06 0.33
N VAL A 212 6.13 2.98 -0.42
CA VAL A 212 6.50 2.87 -1.83
C VAL A 212 5.24 2.97 -2.68
N LEU A 213 5.29 3.72 -3.77
CA LEU A 213 4.24 3.77 -4.78
C LEU A 213 4.46 2.65 -5.79
N GLU A 214 3.48 1.79 -5.94
CA GLU A 214 3.47 0.70 -6.89
C GLU A 214 2.50 1.01 -8.02
N PHE A 215 2.96 0.86 -9.27
CA PHE A 215 2.08 0.85 -10.45
C PHE A 215 1.92 -0.56 -10.99
N GLN A 216 0.68 -1.03 -11.07
CA GLN A 216 0.34 -2.21 -11.86
C GLN A 216 0.01 -1.77 -13.29
N HIS A 217 0.94 -1.97 -14.21
CA HIS A 217 0.70 -1.75 -15.63
C HIS A 217 0.11 -3.00 -16.24
N ARG A 218 -1.12 -2.90 -16.71
CA ARG A 218 -1.82 -3.97 -17.41
C ARG A 218 -1.65 -3.80 -18.91
N LYS A 219 -1.34 -4.88 -19.61
CA LYS A 219 -1.13 -4.84 -21.08
C LYS A 219 -2.43 -4.62 -21.85
N GLN A 220 -3.58 -4.83 -21.23
CA GLN A 220 -4.89 -4.68 -21.87
C GLN A 220 -5.91 -4.04 -20.92
N GLY A 221 -6.78 -3.22 -21.50
CA GLY A 221 -7.93 -2.59 -20.84
C GLY A 221 -7.66 -1.16 -20.35
N ASP A 222 -8.66 -0.31 -20.51
CA ASP A 222 -8.62 1.09 -20.06
C ASP A 222 -8.74 1.17 -18.54
N ILE A 223 -8.04 2.11 -17.93
CA ILE A 223 -8.15 2.38 -16.50
C ILE A 223 -9.29 3.35 -16.23
N ALA A 224 -10.14 2.99 -15.29
CA ALA A 224 -11.25 3.82 -14.85
C ALA A 224 -10.80 4.82 -13.79
N HIS A 225 -10.88 6.10 -14.11
CA HIS A 225 -10.63 7.19 -13.20
C HIS A 225 -11.97 7.62 -12.56
N ARG A 226 -12.18 7.26 -11.30
CA ARG A 226 -13.36 7.72 -10.58
C ARG A 226 -13.27 9.21 -10.27
N PRO A 227 -14.37 9.98 -10.43
CA PRO A 227 -14.41 11.37 -10.00
C PRO A 227 -14.01 11.55 -8.52
N SER A 228 -13.34 12.65 -8.21
CA SER A 228 -12.98 13.00 -6.82
C SER A 228 -14.24 13.05 -5.95
N GLY A 229 -14.15 12.49 -4.74
CA GLY A 229 -15.27 12.40 -3.79
C GLY A 229 -16.16 11.17 -3.95
N GLN A 230 -16.05 10.43 -5.06
CA GLN A 230 -16.73 9.14 -5.20
C GLN A 230 -16.00 8.03 -4.44
N LYS A 231 -16.76 7.04 -3.96
CA LYS A 231 -16.19 5.83 -3.36
C LYS A 231 -15.32 5.09 -4.36
N GLY A 232 -14.18 4.59 -3.87
CA GLY A 232 -13.15 3.97 -4.71
C GLY A 232 -12.26 4.96 -5.47
N ALA A 233 -12.56 6.27 -5.46
CA ALA A 233 -11.59 7.28 -5.84
C ALA A 233 -10.54 7.40 -4.73
N ALA A 234 -9.28 7.34 -5.10
CA ALA A 234 -8.16 7.49 -4.20
C ALA A 234 -7.27 8.67 -4.62
N THR A 235 -6.67 9.29 -3.65
CA THR A 235 -5.75 10.41 -3.85
C THR A 235 -4.49 10.15 -3.03
N VAL A 236 -3.34 10.08 -3.69
CA VAL A 236 -2.04 9.98 -3.02
C VAL A 236 -1.49 11.38 -2.81
N MET A 237 -1.23 11.73 -1.57
CA MET A 237 -0.68 13.02 -1.19
C MET A 237 0.82 12.91 -0.97
N VAL A 238 1.56 13.75 -1.65
CA VAL A 238 3.00 13.93 -1.49
C VAL A 238 3.25 15.20 -0.70
N GLU A 239 3.98 15.10 0.40
CA GLU A 239 4.53 16.24 1.12
C GLU A 239 5.91 16.55 0.55
N ASN A 240 6.08 17.75 0.00
CA ASN A 240 7.33 18.21 -0.59
C ASN A 240 8.34 18.61 0.50
N ALA A 241 9.61 18.73 0.12
CA ALA A 241 10.70 19.13 1.03
C ALA A 241 10.50 20.52 1.68
N ASP A 242 9.74 21.40 1.05
CA ASP A 242 9.38 22.75 1.55
C ASP A 242 8.09 22.78 2.39
N GLY A 243 7.46 21.62 2.61
CA GLY A 243 6.17 21.49 3.29
C GLY A 243 4.95 21.75 2.41
N GLY A 244 5.13 22.02 1.11
CA GLY A 244 4.05 22.05 0.14
C GLY A 244 3.47 20.68 -0.11
N GLN A 245 2.28 20.61 -0.71
CA GLN A 245 1.61 19.36 -1.02
C GLN A 245 1.38 19.22 -2.53
N THR A 246 1.63 18.04 -3.05
CA THR A 246 1.30 17.62 -4.43
C THR A 246 0.39 16.41 -4.39
N VAL A 247 -0.55 16.35 -5.31
CA VAL A 247 -1.57 15.30 -5.38
C VAL A 247 -1.37 14.46 -6.63
N LEU A 248 -1.28 13.15 -6.45
CA LEU A 248 -1.36 12.14 -7.52
C LEU A 248 -2.75 11.50 -7.52
N ARG A 249 -3.35 11.39 -8.70
CA ARG A 249 -4.70 10.82 -8.90
C ARG A 249 -4.70 9.68 -9.88
#